data_b74f510d8e85a2771a0ac676a35ef8eb
#
_entry.id   b74f510d8e85a2771a0ac676a35ef8eb
#
_cell.length_a   1.000
_cell.length_b   1.000
_cell.length_c   1.000
_cell.angle_alpha   90.00
_cell.angle_beta   90.00
_cell.angle_gamma   90.00
#
_symmetry.space_group_name_H-M   'P 1'
#
loop_
_entity.id
_entity.type
_entity.pdbx_description
1 polymer ?
#
loop_
_entity_poly.entity_id
_entity_poly.type
_entity_poly.pdbx_seq_one_letter_code
_entity_poly.pdbx_strand_id
1 'polypeptide(L)'
;MKDLTFNISETSQITGLSIDTLRYYDKIGLIQSKKNPNNRYRYYTIADISIINHIKTLRDLDLSINDIKSLLHSDIEVQQTILKHHHKVLLEKIASIKKIEKVFKDTLQEVNSSNLMINVPL
;
A
#
# COMPACT_ATOMS: atom_id res chain seq x y z
N MET A 1 -28.88 0.58 -22.70
CA MET A 1 -27.98 -0.46 -22.13
C MET A 1 -27.84 -0.25 -20.65
N LYS A 2 -28.01 -1.31 -19.88
CA LYS A 2 -27.75 -1.24 -18.43
C LYS A 2 -26.25 -1.22 -18.20
N ASP A 3 -25.80 -0.35 -17.32
CA ASP A 3 -24.42 -0.35 -16.87
C ASP A 3 -24.12 -1.64 -16.10
N LEU A 4 -22.91 -2.17 -16.28
CA LEU A 4 -22.46 -3.29 -15.49
C LEU A 4 -22.27 -2.87 -14.04
N THR A 5 -22.85 -3.64 -13.14
CA THR A 5 -22.69 -3.45 -11.70
C THR A 5 -22.32 -4.76 -11.05
N PHE A 6 -21.65 -4.66 -9.92
CA PHE A 6 -21.13 -5.80 -9.18
C PHE A 6 -21.52 -5.68 -7.72
N ASN A 7 -21.95 -6.78 -7.12
CA ASN A 7 -22.16 -6.80 -5.67
C ASN A 7 -20.82 -6.90 -4.96
N ILE A 8 -20.82 -6.83 -3.62
CA ILE A 8 -19.59 -6.83 -2.85
C ILE A 8 -18.80 -8.14 -3.00
N SER A 9 -19.49 -9.28 -3.12
CA SER A 9 -18.83 -10.57 -3.32
C SER A 9 -18.13 -10.64 -4.67
N GLU A 10 -18.82 -10.20 -5.73
CA GLU A 10 -18.23 -10.13 -7.07
C GLU A 10 -17.04 -9.16 -7.11
N THR A 11 -17.17 -8.00 -6.46
CA THR A 11 -16.12 -7.00 -6.37
C THR A 11 -14.90 -7.57 -5.62
N SER A 12 -15.13 -8.31 -4.56
CA SER A 12 -14.07 -9.00 -3.83
C SER A 12 -13.32 -9.98 -4.72
N GLN A 13 -14.03 -10.77 -5.50
CA GLN A 13 -13.41 -11.74 -6.42
C GLN A 13 -12.61 -11.05 -7.53
N ILE A 14 -13.15 -9.98 -8.10
CA ILE A 14 -12.49 -9.27 -9.21
C ILE A 14 -11.23 -8.56 -8.72
N THR A 15 -11.31 -7.89 -7.58
CA THR A 15 -10.20 -7.05 -7.07
C THR A 15 -9.20 -7.82 -6.22
N GLY A 16 -9.59 -8.97 -5.69
CA GLY A 16 -8.78 -9.74 -4.75
C GLY A 16 -8.77 -9.18 -3.33
N LEU A 17 -9.53 -8.12 -3.05
CA LEU A 17 -9.68 -7.58 -1.70
C LEU A 17 -10.79 -8.32 -0.96
N SER A 18 -10.61 -8.53 0.35
CA SER A 18 -11.63 -9.15 1.17
C SER A 18 -12.87 -8.26 1.28
N ILE A 19 -14.01 -8.88 1.54
CA ILE A 19 -15.25 -8.15 1.79
C ILE A 19 -15.09 -7.20 2.98
N ASP A 20 -14.39 -7.62 4.02
CA ASP A 20 -14.14 -6.77 5.19
C ASP A 20 -13.31 -5.54 4.83
N THR A 21 -12.30 -5.69 3.99
CA THR A 21 -11.50 -4.56 3.51
C THR A 21 -12.34 -3.60 2.69
N LEU A 22 -13.18 -4.11 1.80
CA LEU A 22 -14.07 -3.28 0.98
C LEU A 22 -15.05 -2.51 1.87
N ARG A 23 -15.64 -3.14 2.87
CA ARG A 23 -16.52 -2.49 3.85
C ARG A 23 -15.80 -1.41 4.64
N TYR A 24 -14.56 -1.69 5.04
CA TYR A 24 -13.74 -0.72 5.76
C TYR A 24 -13.44 0.51 4.89
N TYR A 25 -13.03 0.30 3.65
CA TYR A 25 -12.74 1.39 2.72
C TYR A 25 -13.98 2.25 2.42
N ASP A 26 -15.15 1.62 2.34
CA ASP A 26 -16.41 2.33 2.18
C ASP A 26 -16.73 3.16 3.44
N LYS A 27 -16.56 2.56 4.61
CA LYS A 27 -16.81 3.21 5.91
C LYS A 27 -15.95 4.47 6.09
N ILE A 28 -14.68 4.42 5.73
CA ILE A 28 -13.76 5.56 5.89
C ILE A 28 -13.81 6.54 4.72
N GLY A 29 -14.66 6.31 3.73
CA GLY A 29 -14.83 7.19 2.59
C GLY A 29 -13.73 7.11 1.54
N LEU A 30 -12.92 6.06 1.55
CA LEU A 30 -11.88 5.85 0.54
C LEU A 30 -12.49 5.43 -0.79
N ILE A 31 -13.52 4.60 -0.74
CA ILE A 31 -14.34 4.22 -1.88
C ILE A 31 -15.79 4.58 -1.56
N GLN A 32 -16.62 4.68 -2.60
CA GLN A 32 -18.03 4.98 -2.44
C GLN A 32 -18.85 3.96 -3.21
N SER A 33 -19.35 2.95 -2.48
CA SER A 33 -20.35 2.06 -3.04
C SER A 33 -21.68 2.77 -3.17
N LYS A 34 -22.49 2.30 -4.10
CA LYS A 34 -23.82 2.81 -4.32
C LYS A 34 -24.81 1.83 -3.71
N LYS A 35 -25.94 2.36 -3.27
CA LYS A 35 -26.98 1.56 -2.65
C LYS A 35 -28.14 1.39 -3.62
N ASN A 36 -28.52 0.15 -3.87
CA ASN A 36 -29.68 -0.13 -4.72
C ASN A 36 -30.95 0.30 -3.97
N PRO A 37 -31.78 1.20 -4.54
CA PRO A 37 -32.97 1.67 -3.84
C PRO A 37 -34.04 0.59 -3.65
N ASN A 38 -34.01 -0.47 -4.45
CA ASN A 38 -35.03 -1.53 -4.40
C ASN A 38 -34.75 -2.57 -3.32
N ASN A 39 -33.50 -2.99 -3.17
CA ASN A 39 -33.13 -4.07 -2.23
C ASN A 39 -32.16 -3.64 -1.15
N ARG A 40 -31.70 -2.39 -1.17
CA ARG A 40 -30.76 -1.78 -0.24
C ARG A 40 -29.37 -2.43 -0.21
N TYR A 41 -29.07 -3.37 -1.12
CA TYR A 41 -27.72 -3.92 -1.23
C TYR A 41 -26.80 -2.93 -1.92
N ARG A 42 -25.53 -2.98 -1.52
CA ARG A 42 -24.50 -2.13 -2.12
C ARG A 42 -24.04 -2.74 -3.43
N TYR A 43 -23.69 -1.87 -4.36
CA TYR A 43 -23.12 -2.28 -5.64
C TYR A 43 -22.00 -1.35 -6.05
N TYR A 44 -21.17 -1.84 -6.96
CA TYR A 44 -20.01 -1.15 -7.48
C TYR A 44 -20.08 -1.13 -9.00
N THR A 45 -19.59 -0.05 -9.59
CA THR A 45 -19.51 0.11 -11.06
C THR A 45 -18.12 -0.28 -11.56
N ILE A 46 -17.95 -0.31 -12.88
CA ILE A 46 -16.62 -0.53 -13.49
C ILE A 46 -15.64 0.57 -13.06
N ALA A 47 -16.10 1.82 -13.01
CA ALA A 47 -15.30 2.94 -12.53
C ALA A 47 -14.85 2.72 -11.08
N ASP A 48 -15.73 2.22 -10.23
CA ASP A 48 -15.39 1.89 -8.83
C ASP A 48 -14.32 0.78 -8.78
N ILE A 49 -14.44 -0.25 -9.60
CA ILE A 49 -13.45 -1.33 -9.69
C ILE A 49 -12.07 -0.77 -10.08
N SER A 50 -12.02 0.13 -11.06
CA SER A 50 -10.76 0.79 -11.45
C SER A 50 -10.13 1.57 -10.31
N ILE A 51 -10.93 2.32 -9.55
CA ILE A 51 -10.45 3.06 -8.38
C ILE A 51 -9.91 2.10 -7.32
N ILE A 52 -10.63 1.02 -7.04
CA ILE A 52 -10.22 0.01 -6.07
C ILE A 52 -8.89 -0.62 -6.47
N ASN A 53 -8.73 -0.97 -7.74
CA ASN A 53 -7.46 -1.53 -8.24
C ASN A 53 -6.31 -0.52 -8.14
N HIS A 54 -6.59 0.75 -8.38
CA HIS A 54 -5.60 1.81 -8.19
C HIS A 54 -5.19 1.95 -6.72
N ILE A 55 -6.14 1.88 -5.81
CA ILE A 55 -5.88 1.87 -4.36
C ILE A 55 -4.98 0.70 -3.98
N LYS A 56 -5.24 -0.50 -4.51
CA LYS A 56 -4.38 -1.67 -4.28
C LYS A 56 -2.93 -1.38 -4.70
N THR A 57 -2.73 -0.82 -5.87
CA THR A 57 -1.40 -0.46 -6.36
C THR A 57 -0.71 0.50 -5.41
N LEU A 58 -1.41 1.53 -4.95
CA LEU A 58 -0.86 2.51 -4.01
C LEU A 58 -0.54 1.89 -2.64
N ARG A 59 -1.36 0.93 -2.19
CA ARG A 59 -1.08 0.17 -0.97
C ARG A 59 0.16 -0.71 -1.12
N ASP A 60 0.39 -1.28 -2.30
CA ASP A 60 1.60 -2.06 -2.59
C ASP A 60 2.85 -1.19 -2.54
N LEU A 61 2.72 0.11 -2.75
CA LEU A 61 3.80 1.08 -2.57
C LEU A 61 4.01 1.48 -1.11
N ASP A 62 3.31 0.83 -0.19
CA ASP A 62 3.37 1.09 1.26
C ASP A 62 2.92 2.50 1.64
N LEU A 63 2.04 3.10 0.84
CA LEU A 63 1.43 4.38 1.17
C LEU A 63 0.35 4.21 2.23
N SER A 64 0.26 5.17 3.15
CA SER A 64 -0.78 5.18 4.16
C SER A 64 -2.16 5.45 3.54
N ILE A 65 -3.22 5.05 4.24
CA ILE A 65 -4.59 5.35 3.81
C ILE A 65 -4.81 6.86 3.64
N ASN A 66 -4.25 7.67 4.54
CA ASN A 66 -4.36 9.13 4.44
C ASN A 66 -3.67 9.68 3.19
N ASP A 67 -2.48 9.17 2.86
CA ASP A 67 -1.78 9.56 1.64
C ASP A 67 -2.55 9.16 0.39
N ILE A 68 -3.14 7.97 0.39
CA ILE A 68 -3.96 7.49 -0.71
C ILE A 68 -5.19 8.37 -0.89
N LYS A 69 -5.87 8.74 0.18
CA LYS A 69 -7.00 9.67 0.12
C LYS A 69 -6.58 11.00 -0.50
N SER A 70 -5.45 11.55 -0.07
CA SER A 70 -4.92 12.79 -0.61
C SER A 70 -4.63 12.67 -2.10
N LEU A 71 -4.02 11.55 -2.53
CA LEU A 71 -3.74 11.29 -3.94
C LEU A 71 -5.01 11.25 -4.78
N LEU A 72 -6.04 10.54 -4.32
CA LEU A 72 -7.28 10.37 -5.06
C LEU A 72 -8.06 11.68 -5.24
N HIS A 73 -7.86 12.66 -4.37
CA HIS A 73 -8.56 13.93 -4.40
C HIS A 73 -7.71 15.12 -4.85
N SER A 74 -6.47 14.86 -5.29
CA SER A 74 -5.53 15.90 -5.68
C SER A 74 -5.37 15.96 -7.20
N ASP A 75 -4.92 17.11 -7.70
CA ASP A 75 -4.53 17.24 -9.09
C ASP A 75 -3.20 16.50 -9.35
N ILE A 76 -2.82 16.42 -10.63
CA ILE A 76 -1.67 15.62 -11.02
C ILE A 76 -0.35 16.19 -10.48
N GLU A 77 -0.23 17.49 -10.32
CA GLU A 77 0.99 18.11 -9.77
C GLU A 77 1.19 17.73 -8.30
N VAL A 78 0.12 17.77 -7.52
CA VAL A 78 0.16 17.36 -6.11
C VAL A 78 0.43 15.87 -6.00
N GLN A 79 -0.19 15.05 -6.85
CA GLN A 79 0.08 13.61 -6.90
C GLN A 79 1.55 13.31 -7.15
N GLN A 80 2.15 14.00 -8.13
CA GLN A 80 3.59 13.86 -8.43
C GLN A 80 4.46 14.24 -7.23
N THR A 81 4.12 15.34 -6.56
CA THR A 81 4.88 15.80 -5.39
C THR A 81 4.83 14.78 -4.25
N ILE A 82 3.67 14.24 -3.97
CA ILE A 82 3.51 13.22 -2.92
C ILE A 82 4.31 11.97 -3.27
N LEU A 83 4.19 11.47 -4.48
CA LEU A 83 4.89 10.24 -4.91
C LEU A 83 6.40 10.42 -4.94
N LYS A 84 6.89 11.57 -5.41
CA LYS A 84 8.32 11.89 -5.41
C LYS A 84 8.88 11.94 -3.98
N HIS A 85 8.13 12.53 -3.05
CA HIS A 85 8.54 12.58 -1.64
C HIS A 85 8.67 11.18 -1.05
N HIS A 86 7.67 10.33 -1.25
CA HIS A 86 7.71 8.94 -0.75
C HIS A 86 8.84 8.13 -1.38
N HIS A 87 9.09 8.32 -2.67
CA HIS A 87 10.19 7.66 -3.37
C HIS A 87 11.55 8.08 -2.79
N LYS A 88 11.72 9.37 -2.53
CA LYS A 88 12.95 9.89 -1.90
C LYS A 88 13.18 9.27 -0.53
N VAL A 89 12.15 9.23 0.31
CA VAL A 89 12.22 8.62 1.65
C VAL A 89 12.59 7.14 1.55
N LEU A 90 12.00 6.42 0.58
CA LEU A 90 12.33 5.02 0.36
C LEU A 90 13.80 4.83 -0.02
N LEU A 91 14.33 5.67 -0.91
CA LEU A 91 15.74 5.60 -1.30
C LEU A 91 16.68 5.86 -0.12
N GLU A 92 16.32 6.77 0.77
CA GLU A 92 17.08 7.03 2.00
C GLU A 92 17.07 5.81 2.93
N LYS A 93 15.93 5.15 3.07
CA LYS A 93 15.81 3.90 3.85
C LYS A 93 16.67 2.78 3.26
N ILE A 94 16.66 2.63 1.94
CA ILE A 94 17.49 1.63 1.27
C ILE A 94 18.97 1.91 1.54
N ALA A 95 19.42 3.14 1.44
CA ALA A 95 20.80 3.52 1.70
C ALA A 95 21.20 3.21 3.15
N SER A 96 20.32 3.51 4.11
CA SER A 96 20.55 3.20 5.53
C SER A 96 20.67 1.69 5.78
N ILE A 97 19.81 0.90 5.17
CA ILE A 97 19.83 -0.57 5.29
C ILE A 97 21.10 -1.14 4.69
N LYS A 98 21.54 -0.63 3.55
CA LYS A 98 22.82 -1.06 2.93
C LYS A 98 24.02 -0.77 3.81
N LYS A 99 24.03 0.37 4.50
CA LYS A 99 25.06 0.71 5.47
C LYS A 99 25.12 -0.30 6.61
N ILE A 100 23.97 -0.65 7.16
CA ILE A 100 23.86 -1.61 8.25
C ILE A 100 24.34 -2.98 7.77
N GLU A 101 23.93 -3.41 6.60
CA GLU A 101 24.36 -4.68 6.00
C GLU A 101 25.88 -4.75 5.88
N LYS A 102 26.50 -3.67 5.42
CA LYS A 102 27.96 -3.61 5.29
C LYS A 102 28.65 -3.79 6.64
N VAL A 103 28.17 -3.13 7.69
CA VAL A 103 28.69 -3.27 9.04
C VAL A 103 28.58 -4.72 9.52
N PHE A 104 27.45 -5.36 9.28
CA PHE A 104 27.27 -6.78 9.61
C PHE A 104 28.27 -7.68 8.90
N LYS A 105 28.46 -7.47 7.60
CA LYS A 105 29.45 -8.24 6.81
C LYS A 105 30.83 -8.08 7.35
N ASP A 106 31.26 -6.85 7.60
CA ASP A 106 32.60 -6.57 8.11
C ASP A 106 32.81 -7.19 9.51
N THR A 107 31.81 -7.08 10.37
CA THR A 107 31.84 -7.65 11.72
C THR A 107 31.92 -9.18 11.68
N LEU A 108 31.14 -9.83 10.81
CA LEU A 108 31.19 -11.28 10.64
C LEU A 108 32.56 -11.75 10.16
N GLN A 109 33.21 -11.02 9.26
CA GLN A 109 34.58 -11.34 8.81
C GLN A 109 35.58 -11.22 9.95
N GLU A 110 35.50 -10.20 10.76
CA GLU A 110 36.37 -10.03 11.93
C GLU A 110 36.25 -11.20 12.90
N VAL A 111 35.03 -11.60 13.22
CA VAL A 111 34.79 -12.73 14.12
C VAL A 111 35.33 -14.03 13.51
N ASN A 112 35.14 -14.28 12.24
CA ASN A 112 35.57 -15.50 11.57
C ASN A 112 37.08 -15.58 11.41
N SER A 113 37.74 -14.44 11.17
CA SER A 113 39.17 -14.45 10.86
C SER A 113 40.08 -14.39 12.09
N SER A 114 39.65 -13.76 13.17
CA SER A 114 40.52 -13.49 14.32
C SER A 114 40.09 -14.13 15.64
N ASN A 115 38.84 -14.53 15.76
CA ASN A 115 38.26 -14.99 17.03
C ASN A 115 38.41 -13.98 18.18
N LEU A 116 38.75 -12.74 17.86
CA LEU A 116 39.05 -11.71 18.89
C LEU A 116 37.86 -11.43 19.79
N MET A 117 36.67 -11.38 19.23
CA MET A 117 35.46 -11.07 19.99
C MET A 117 35.04 -12.20 20.93
N ILE A 118 35.46 -13.44 20.63
CA ILE A 118 35.19 -14.61 21.46
C ILE A 118 36.12 -14.65 22.67
N ASN A 119 37.36 -14.18 22.52
CA ASN A 119 38.42 -14.31 23.52
C ASN A 119 38.63 -13.02 24.34
N VAL A 120 37.82 -11.99 24.15
CA VAL A 120 37.90 -10.75 24.93
C VAL A 120 37.43 -11.00 26.36
N PRO A 121 38.27 -10.78 27.39
CA PRO A 121 37.82 -10.91 28.76
C PRO A 121 36.82 -9.84 29.11
N LEU A 122 35.79 -10.21 29.83
CA LEU A 122 34.76 -9.28 30.27
C LEU A 122 35.24 -8.43 31.44
#